data_18f5e0259b7ead9c4cefe2346ec0bb6e
#
_entry.id   18f5e0259b7ead9c4cefe2346ec0bb6e
#
_cell.length_a   1.000
_cell.length_b   1.000
_cell.length_c   1.000
_cell.angle_alpha   90.00
_cell.angle_beta   90.00
_cell.angle_gamma   90.00
#
_symmetry.space_group_name_H-M   'P 1'
#
loop_
_entity.id
_entity.type
_entity.pdbx_description
1 polymer ?
#
loop_
_entity_poly.entity_id
_entity_poly.type
_entity_poly.pdbx_seq_one_letter_code
_entity_poly.pdbx_strand_id
1 'polypeptide(L)'
;MENMDHNAHSVYLMYYHLIMVVKYRRKVINDPISERAKEIWEYIAPRYGIVLEEWNHDIDHVHVMFRAQPKTELSKFINAYKSASSRLLKKEYPEIREKLWKETFWSQSFCLLTAGGAPVEVIRQYIENQGEKKN
;
A
#
# COMPACT_ATOMS: atom_id res chain seq x y z
N MET A 1 25.28 -8.43 -7.26
CA MET A 1 23.84 -8.70 -7.36
C MET A 1 23.12 -7.99 -6.23
N GLU A 2 22.89 -6.74 -6.48
CA GLU A 2 22.39 -5.82 -5.44
C GLU A 2 20.96 -6.10 -5.01
N ASN A 3 20.15 -6.66 -5.92
CA ASN A 3 18.72 -6.80 -5.67
C ASN A 3 18.32 -8.18 -5.15
N MET A 4 19.27 -8.99 -4.77
CA MET A 4 18.99 -10.32 -4.26
C MET A 4 19.14 -10.37 -2.76
N ASP A 5 18.16 -10.98 -2.09
CA ASP A 5 18.22 -11.21 -0.67
C ASP A 5 18.96 -12.51 -0.37
N HIS A 6 19.69 -12.52 0.72
CA HIS A 6 20.46 -13.68 1.14
C HIS A 6 19.95 -14.22 2.46
N ASN A 7 19.85 -15.54 2.56
CA ASN A 7 19.46 -16.20 3.79
C ASN A 7 20.22 -17.54 3.84
N ALA A 8 21.14 -17.66 4.79
CA ALA A 8 22.03 -18.82 4.90
C ALA A 8 22.79 -19.02 3.58
N HIS A 9 22.55 -20.10 2.87
CA HIS A 9 23.22 -20.41 1.60
C HIS A 9 22.33 -20.15 0.39
N SER A 10 21.19 -19.50 0.57
CA SER A 10 20.23 -19.28 -0.49
C SER A 10 20.12 -17.81 -0.83
N VAL A 11 19.76 -17.54 -2.07
CA VAL A 11 19.52 -16.17 -2.56
C VAL A 11 18.06 -16.07 -2.99
N TYR A 12 17.40 -15.00 -2.57
CA TYR A 12 15.98 -14.81 -2.85
C TYR A 12 15.77 -13.50 -3.59
N LEU A 13 14.78 -13.50 -4.49
CA LEU A 13 14.37 -12.31 -5.23
C LEU A 13 12.85 -12.35 -5.33
N MET A 14 12.18 -11.80 -4.31
CA MET A 14 10.74 -11.87 -4.17
C MET A 14 10.13 -10.48 -4.25
N TYR A 15 9.45 -10.19 -5.36
CA TYR A 15 8.79 -8.90 -5.60
C TYR A 15 7.28 -9.05 -5.56
N TYR A 16 6.64 -7.99 -5.11
CA TYR A 16 5.19 -7.94 -4.99
C TYR A 16 4.64 -6.60 -5.47
N HIS A 17 3.42 -6.65 -6.00
CA HIS A 17 2.60 -5.46 -6.24
C HIS A 17 1.52 -5.41 -5.17
N LEU A 18 1.38 -4.27 -4.52
CA LEU A 18 0.36 -4.05 -3.52
C LEU A 18 -0.50 -2.86 -3.96
N ILE A 19 -1.80 -3.06 -4.00
CA ILE A 19 -2.75 -1.99 -4.29
C ILE A 19 -3.60 -1.77 -3.05
N MET A 20 -3.60 -0.53 -2.54
CA MET A 20 -4.45 -0.13 -1.43
C MET A 20 -5.34 1.00 -1.90
N VAL A 21 -6.64 0.87 -1.66
CA VAL A 21 -7.65 1.80 -2.15
C VAL A 21 -8.29 2.52 -0.98
N VAL A 22 -8.53 3.81 -1.13
CA VAL A 22 -9.27 4.59 -0.13
C VAL A 22 -10.70 4.02 -0.04
N LYS A 23 -11.22 3.91 1.18
CA LYS A 23 -12.55 3.34 1.42
C LYS A 23 -13.59 3.99 0.51
N TYR A 24 -14.30 3.15 -0.24
CA TYR A 24 -15.30 3.56 -1.24
C TYR A 24 -14.76 4.52 -2.30
N ARG A 25 -13.44 4.45 -2.55
CA ARG A 25 -12.74 5.26 -3.56
C ARG A 25 -12.93 6.76 -3.35
N ARG A 26 -12.99 7.19 -2.10
CA ARG A 26 -13.04 8.63 -1.80
C ARG A 26 -11.76 9.29 -2.32
N LYS A 27 -11.93 10.47 -2.90
CA LYS A 27 -10.86 11.13 -3.67
C LYS A 27 -10.09 12.08 -2.76
N VAL A 28 -9.12 11.56 -2.02
CA VAL A 28 -8.38 12.34 -1.03
C VAL A 28 -6.87 12.37 -1.25
N ILE A 29 -6.33 11.51 -2.12
CA ILE A 29 -4.87 11.43 -2.27
C ILE A 29 -4.40 12.44 -3.31
N ASN A 30 -3.63 13.41 -2.86
CA ASN A 30 -2.91 14.34 -3.71
C ASN A 30 -1.40 14.09 -3.54
N ASP A 31 -0.57 14.86 -4.24
CA ASP A 31 0.87 14.64 -4.19
C ASP A 31 1.46 14.76 -2.78
N PRO A 32 1.15 15.81 -1.99
CA PRO A 32 1.67 15.88 -0.63
C PRO A 32 1.26 14.70 0.26
N ILE A 33 0.00 14.28 0.17
CA ILE A 33 -0.49 13.15 0.97
C ILE A 33 0.17 11.86 0.52
N SER A 34 0.33 11.66 -0.80
CA SER A 34 1.03 10.50 -1.32
C SER A 34 2.48 10.47 -0.85
N GLU A 35 3.16 11.58 -0.92
CA GLU A 35 4.55 11.65 -0.48
C GLU A 35 4.69 11.32 1.00
N ARG A 36 3.79 11.84 1.83
CA ARG A 36 3.80 11.52 3.26
C ARG A 36 3.49 10.04 3.50
N ALA A 37 2.54 9.49 2.75
CA ALA A 37 2.19 8.07 2.85
C ALA A 37 3.40 7.19 2.51
N LYS A 38 4.19 7.59 1.51
CA LYS A 38 5.41 6.91 1.13
C LYS A 38 6.47 6.99 2.25
N GLU A 39 6.63 8.15 2.86
CA GLU A 39 7.57 8.31 3.98
C GLU A 39 7.21 7.39 5.14
N ILE A 40 5.92 7.27 5.45
CA ILE A 40 5.47 6.38 6.52
C ILE A 40 5.81 4.93 6.18
N TRP A 41 5.61 4.52 4.92
CA TRP A 41 6.01 3.21 4.46
C TRP A 41 7.50 2.97 4.70
N GLU A 42 8.32 3.91 4.25
CA GLU A 42 9.78 3.79 4.36
C GLU A 42 10.27 3.76 5.81
N TYR A 43 9.51 4.34 6.71
CA TYR A 43 9.84 4.29 8.13
C TYR A 43 9.53 2.92 8.74
N ILE A 44 8.41 2.30 8.36
CA ILE A 44 7.97 1.03 8.93
C ILE A 44 8.62 -0.17 8.26
N ALA A 45 8.80 -0.12 6.95
CA ALA A 45 9.20 -1.26 6.12
C ALA A 45 10.49 -1.96 6.57
N PRO A 46 11.56 -1.25 6.99
CA PRO A 46 12.79 -1.94 7.38
C PRO A 46 12.61 -2.94 8.52
N ARG A 47 11.68 -2.69 9.41
CA ARG A 47 11.40 -3.60 10.54
C ARG A 47 10.87 -4.95 10.08
N TYR A 48 10.35 -5.00 8.87
CA TYR A 48 9.75 -6.20 8.30
C TYR A 48 10.58 -6.78 7.16
N GLY A 49 11.78 -6.26 6.94
CA GLY A 49 12.64 -6.73 5.86
C GLY A 49 12.11 -6.38 4.49
N ILE A 50 11.38 -5.27 4.36
CA ILE A 50 10.76 -4.85 3.11
C ILE A 50 11.53 -3.67 2.53
N VAL A 51 11.80 -3.75 1.23
CA VAL A 51 12.49 -2.70 0.47
C VAL A 51 11.55 -2.18 -0.60
N LEU A 52 11.28 -0.88 -0.56
CA LEU A 52 10.43 -0.22 -1.55
C LEU A 52 11.16 -0.11 -2.88
N GLU A 53 10.49 -0.54 -3.97
CA GLU A 53 11.03 -0.44 -5.32
C GLU A 53 10.35 0.68 -6.12
N GLU A 54 9.03 0.74 -6.10
CA GLU A 54 8.28 1.77 -6.81
C GLU A 54 7.07 2.20 -5.99
N TRP A 55 6.74 3.48 -6.07
CA TRP A 55 5.57 4.03 -5.42
C TRP A 55 4.83 4.90 -6.43
N ASN A 56 3.58 4.54 -6.70
CA ASN A 56 2.71 5.30 -7.60
C ASN A 56 1.37 5.52 -6.93
N HIS A 57 0.69 6.59 -7.31
CA HIS A 57 -0.62 6.86 -6.75
C HIS A 57 -1.56 7.47 -7.77
N ASP A 58 -2.84 7.30 -7.51
CA ASP A 58 -3.89 8.08 -8.13
C ASP A 58 -4.63 8.81 -7.00
N ILE A 59 -5.74 9.45 -7.32
CA ILE A 59 -6.47 10.26 -6.34
C ILE A 59 -7.14 9.40 -5.25
N ASP A 60 -7.37 8.12 -5.53
CA ASP A 60 -8.12 7.23 -4.63
C ASP A 60 -7.40 5.91 -4.31
N HIS A 61 -6.15 5.75 -4.75
CA HIS A 61 -5.41 4.51 -4.44
C HIS A 61 -3.90 4.72 -4.60
N VAL A 62 -3.15 3.79 -4.03
CA VAL A 62 -1.71 3.69 -4.23
C VAL A 62 -1.38 2.32 -4.81
N HIS A 63 -0.36 2.30 -5.66
CA HIS A 63 0.18 1.07 -6.25
C HIS A 63 1.66 1.03 -5.91
N VAL A 64 2.05 0.04 -5.13
CA VAL A 64 3.39 -0.06 -4.57
C VAL A 64 4.04 -1.34 -5.05
N MET A 65 5.27 -1.26 -5.54
CA MET A 65 6.07 -2.44 -5.79
C MET A 65 7.18 -2.50 -4.76
N PHE A 66 7.32 -3.66 -4.13
CA PHE A 66 8.33 -3.82 -3.09
C PHE A 66 8.92 -5.22 -3.10
N ARG A 67 10.05 -5.35 -2.45
CA ARG A 67 10.75 -6.62 -2.30
C ARG A 67 10.67 -7.06 -0.85
N ALA A 68 10.42 -8.35 -0.63
CA ALA A 68 10.31 -8.92 0.70
C ALA A 68 11.13 -10.19 0.83
N GLN A 69 11.45 -10.56 2.06
CA GLN A 69 12.15 -11.79 2.36
C GLN A 69 11.14 -12.94 2.53
N PRO A 70 11.57 -14.19 2.34
CA PRO A 70 10.65 -15.33 2.49
C PRO A 70 9.97 -15.40 3.86
N LYS A 71 10.67 -14.98 4.91
CA LYS A 71 10.14 -15.01 6.27
C LYS A 71 9.26 -13.82 6.62
N THR A 72 9.13 -12.84 5.74
CA THR A 72 8.35 -11.64 6.02
C THR A 72 6.87 -11.97 6.14
N GLU A 73 6.26 -11.55 7.24
CA GLU A 73 4.83 -11.70 7.45
C GLU A 73 4.11 -10.53 6.76
N LEU A 74 3.78 -10.72 5.47
CA LEU A 74 3.26 -9.65 4.62
C LEU A 74 1.98 -9.01 5.15
N SER A 75 1.01 -9.82 5.57
CA SER A 75 -0.26 -9.29 6.07
C SER A 75 -0.05 -8.47 7.34
N LYS A 76 0.85 -8.91 8.19
CA LYS A 76 1.16 -8.19 9.42
C LYS A 76 1.75 -6.81 9.12
N PHE A 77 2.69 -6.76 8.18
CA PHE A 77 3.26 -5.49 7.74
C PHE A 77 2.20 -4.58 7.14
N ILE A 78 1.40 -5.12 6.22
CA ILE A 78 0.41 -4.30 5.50
C ILE A 78 -0.60 -3.72 6.48
N ASN A 79 -1.07 -4.51 7.45
CA ASN A 79 -2.03 -4.03 8.42
C ASN A 79 -1.41 -2.99 9.36
N ALA A 80 -0.14 -3.17 9.76
CA ALA A 80 0.57 -2.18 10.56
C ALA A 80 0.72 -0.87 9.80
N TYR A 81 1.07 -0.95 8.52
CA TYR A 81 1.18 0.24 7.67
C TYR A 81 -0.17 0.94 7.52
N LYS A 82 -1.23 0.19 7.22
CA LYS A 82 -2.56 0.78 7.04
C LYS A 82 -3.02 1.51 8.30
N SER A 83 -2.79 0.91 9.45
CA SER A 83 -3.16 1.51 10.73
C SER A 83 -2.37 2.80 10.99
N ALA A 84 -1.06 2.75 10.85
CA ALA A 84 -0.20 3.91 11.12
C ALA A 84 -0.45 5.04 10.13
N SER A 85 -0.53 4.73 8.82
CA SER A 85 -0.73 5.75 7.81
C SER A 85 -2.11 6.39 7.91
N SER A 86 -3.14 5.61 8.18
CA SER A 86 -4.49 6.14 8.39
C SER A 86 -4.49 7.17 9.53
N ARG A 87 -3.93 6.80 10.67
CA ARG A 87 -3.88 7.68 11.83
C ARG A 87 -3.09 8.95 11.57
N LEU A 88 -1.90 8.82 11.00
CA LEU A 88 -1.01 9.95 10.78
C LEU A 88 -1.53 10.89 9.69
N LEU A 89 -2.03 10.34 8.58
CA LEU A 89 -2.55 11.19 7.50
C LEU A 89 -3.79 11.98 7.94
N LYS A 90 -4.67 11.37 8.72
CA LYS A 90 -5.84 12.08 9.24
C LYS A 90 -5.45 13.14 10.26
N LYS A 91 -4.38 12.92 11.01
CA LYS A 91 -3.89 13.88 11.98
C LYS A 91 -3.22 15.07 11.30
N GLU A 92 -2.38 14.80 10.31
CA GLU A 92 -1.59 15.82 9.65
C GLU A 92 -2.35 16.59 8.57
N TYR A 93 -3.41 15.97 8.01
CA TYR A 93 -4.25 16.57 6.97
C TYR A 93 -5.71 16.47 7.40
N PRO A 94 -6.09 17.20 8.47
CA PRO A 94 -7.44 17.04 9.03
C PRO A 94 -8.57 17.38 8.05
N GLU A 95 -8.29 18.16 7.01
CA GLU A 95 -9.29 18.54 6.01
C GLU A 95 -9.80 17.34 5.20
N ILE A 96 -9.06 16.24 5.17
CA ILE A 96 -9.55 15.07 4.41
C ILE A 96 -10.61 14.28 5.16
N ARG A 97 -10.75 14.48 6.46
CA ARG A 97 -11.69 13.69 7.27
C ARG A 97 -13.12 13.80 6.78
N GLU A 98 -13.51 14.99 6.32
CA GLU A 98 -14.85 15.22 5.80
C GLU A 98 -15.12 14.46 4.51
N LYS A 99 -14.07 14.20 3.74
CA LYS A 99 -14.19 13.49 2.47
C LYS A 99 -14.19 11.98 2.64
N LEU A 100 -13.71 11.49 3.79
CA LEU A 100 -13.64 10.06 4.06
C LEU A 100 -14.98 9.55 4.61
N TRP A 101 -15.33 8.32 4.20
CA TRP A 101 -16.51 7.68 4.73
C TRP A 101 -16.27 7.30 6.19
N LYS A 102 -17.02 7.90 7.11
CA LYS A 102 -16.88 7.68 8.56
C LYS A 102 -15.43 7.79 9.01
N GLU A 103 -14.69 8.73 8.43
CA GLU A 103 -13.28 8.97 8.73
C GLU A 103 -12.37 7.74 8.54
N THR A 104 -12.79 6.79 7.71
CA THR A 104 -12.01 5.58 7.39
C THR A 104 -11.15 5.85 6.16
N PHE A 105 -9.82 5.73 6.30
CA PHE A 105 -8.94 6.01 5.17
C PHE A 105 -8.92 4.85 4.18
N TRP A 106 -8.39 3.70 4.58
CA TRP A 106 -8.20 2.59 3.65
C TRP A 106 -9.37 1.63 3.64
N SER A 107 -9.61 1.02 2.46
CA SER A 107 -10.48 -0.16 2.38
C SER A 107 -9.97 -1.24 3.31
N GLN A 108 -10.86 -2.06 3.82
CA GLN A 108 -10.49 -3.15 4.72
C GLN A 108 -9.61 -4.18 4.02
N SER A 109 -9.86 -4.44 2.75
CA SER A 109 -9.07 -5.37 1.95
C SER A 109 -7.85 -4.67 1.32
N PHE A 110 -7.00 -5.47 0.70
CA PHE A 110 -5.93 -4.99 -0.17
C PHE A 110 -5.71 -6.03 -1.27
N CYS A 111 -5.05 -5.63 -2.35
CA CYS A 111 -4.71 -6.54 -3.44
C CYS A 111 -3.21 -6.74 -3.44
N LEU A 112 -2.75 -7.98 -3.27
CA LEU A 112 -1.33 -8.31 -3.21
C LEU A 112 -1.05 -9.39 -4.26
N LEU A 113 -0.13 -9.09 -5.19
CA LEU A 113 0.20 -9.97 -6.30
C LEU A 113 1.71 -10.10 -6.41
N THR A 114 2.18 -11.27 -6.83
CA THR A 114 3.59 -11.44 -7.15
C THR A 114 3.93 -10.66 -8.43
N ALA A 115 5.15 -10.14 -8.54
CA ALA A 115 5.49 -9.23 -9.64
C ALA A 115 5.39 -9.95 -10.95
N GLY A 116 5.68 -10.85 -11.44
CA GLY A 116 5.53 -11.41 -12.78
C GLY A 116 4.12 -11.78 -13.16
N GLY A 117 3.18 -11.71 -12.22
CA GLY A 117 1.85 -12.21 -12.44
C GLY A 117 0.72 -11.21 -12.23
N ALA A 118 0.99 -9.92 -12.33
CA ALA A 118 -0.01 -8.89 -12.04
C ALA A 118 -0.62 -8.33 -13.34
N PRO A 119 -1.63 -8.97 -13.93
CA PRO A 119 -2.29 -8.44 -15.13
C PRO A 119 -2.99 -7.12 -14.80
N VAL A 120 -2.84 -6.15 -15.69
CA VAL A 120 -3.47 -4.84 -15.53
C VAL A 120 -4.97 -4.99 -15.28
N GLU A 121 -5.61 -5.93 -15.95
CA GLU A 121 -7.04 -6.14 -15.82
C GLU A 121 -7.46 -6.55 -14.40
N VAL A 122 -6.68 -7.41 -13.75
CA VAL A 122 -6.97 -7.83 -12.37
C VAL A 122 -6.88 -6.63 -11.42
N ILE A 123 -5.86 -5.82 -11.59
CA ILE A 123 -5.67 -4.62 -10.78
C ILE A 123 -6.82 -3.65 -10.98
N ARG A 124 -7.19 -3.41 -12.24
CA ARG A 124 -8.28 -2.50 -12.57
C ARG A 124 -9.59 -2.97 -11.96
N GLN A 125 -9.91 -4.25 -12.10
CA GLN A 125 -11.12 -4.82 -11.51
C GLN A 125 -11.14 -4.68 -9.98
N TYR A 126 -10.00 -4.91 -9.35
CA TYR A 126 -9.94 -4.76 -7.90
C TYR A 126 -10.28 -3.32 -7.49
N ILE A 127 -9.66 -2.33 -8.17
CA ILE A 127 -9.91 -0.93 -7.86
C ILE A 127 -11.38 -0.56 -8.08
N GLU A 128 -11.95 -1.00 -9.21
CA GLU A 128 -13.34 -0.71 -9.53
C GLU A 128 -14.31 -1.31 -8.50
N ASN A 129 -13.99 -2.51 -8.00
CA ASN A 129 -14.83 -3.18 -7.01
C ASN A 129 -14.79 -2.49 -5.64
N GLN A 130 -13.85 -1.58 -5.42
CA GLN A 130 -13.79 -0.76 -4.21
C GLN A 130 -14.66 0.49 -4.33
N GLY A 131 -15.56 0.51 -5.29
CA GLY A 131 -16.38 1.65 -5.62
C GLY A 131 -17.15 2.22 -4.46
N GLU A 132 -17.64 3.46 -4.66
CA GLU A 132 -18.30 4.23 -3.64
C GLU A 132 -19.58 3.56 -3.14
N LYS A 133 -19.78 3.59 -1.82
CA LYS A 133 -21.01 3.11 -1.22
C LYS A 133 -22.13 4.10 -1.55
N LYS A 134 -23.26 3.56 -2.01
CA LYS A 134 -24.47 4.32 -2.27
C LYS A 134 -25.38 4.25 -1.06
N ASN A 135 -25.81 5.37 -0.62
CA ASN A 135 -26.80 5.45 0.47
C ASN A 135 -27.96 6.30 0.03
#